data_82c68e0b27c54a1525e4fa7012b4442d
#
_entry.id   82c68e0b27c54a1525e4fa7012b4442d
#
_cell.length_a   1.000
_cell.length_b   1.000
_cell.length_c   1.000
_cell.angle_alpha   90.00
_cell.angle_beta   90.00
_cell.angle_gamma   90.00
#
_symmetry.space_group_name_H-M   'P 1'
#
loop_
_entity.id
_entity.type
_entity.pdbx_description
1 polymer ?
#
loop_
_entity_poly.entity_id
_entity_poly.type
_entity_poly.pdbx_seq_one_letter_code
_entity_poly.pdbx_strand_id
1 'polypeptide(L)'
;FFKNLGVNSYESDMSFSVSISHKNLEYSGTNFLSIFAQPLNIFNLDFLRMLYEIVKFNKNVEMDIQKFSNLTIDQYLKKKNYSDYFAYNHLYPMAGSIWSSKLNDIKNYPFEKFVTFFSNHGLLKIFNRPKWRTVKGGSKSYVEKILSNKKIKFHKNASVKVKKRKKLILLKVKNSLKKYNHLVIATHSDQVKSVLNLDNL
;
A
#
# COMPACT_ATOMS: atom_id res chain seq x y z
N PHE A 1 13.76 5.68 -13.71
CA PHE A 1 13.42 4.42 -14.38
C PHE A 1 12.57 4.67 -15.63
N PHE A 2 11.36 5.23 -15.54
CA PHE A 2 10.45 5.44 -16.69
C PHE A 2 11.06 6.34 -17.76
N LYS A 3 11.76 7.42 -17.37
CA LYS A 3 12.47 8.30 -18.31
C LYS A 3 13.47 7.51 -19.18
N ASN A 4 14.23 6.60 -18.57
CA ASN A 4 15.22 5.78 -19.29
C ASN A 4 14.57 4.75 -20.25
N LEU A 5 13.30 4.39 -19.99
CA LEU A 5 12.52 3.51 -20.88
C LEU A 5 11.74 4.28 -21.95
N GLY A 6 11.78 5.61 -21.95
CA GLY A 6 10.93 6.43 -22.82
C GLY A 6 9.43 6.27 -22.55
N VAL A 7 9.08 6.06 -21.26
CA VAL A 7 7.68 5.91 -20.81
C VAL A 7 7.25 7.18 -20.12
N ASN A 8 6.18 7.77 -20.60
CA ASN A 8 5.63 9.01 -20.07
C ASN A 8 4.75 8.74 -18.85
N SER A 9 4.73 9.70 -17.93
CA SER A 9 3.82 9.74 -16.79
C SER A 9 3.21 11.14 -16.69
N TYR A 10 2.01 11.24 -16.12
CA TYR A 10 1.35 12.51 -15.84
C TYR A 10 1.05 12.63 -14.35
N GLU A 11 0.87 13.84 -13.88
CA GLU A 11 0.47 14.10 -12.49
C GLU A 11 -0.93 13.53 -12.28
N SER A 12 -1.11 12.85 -11.16
CA SER A 12 -2.39 12.30 -10.72
C SER A 12 -2.68 12.74 -9.30
N ASP A 13 -3.95 12.83 -8.98
CA ASP A 13 -4.39 13.12 -7.63
C ASP A 13 -4.57 11.82 -6.85
N MET A 14 -4.09 11.81 -5.61
CA MET A 14 -4.35 10.76 -4.65
C MET A 14 -5.19 11.35 -3.52
N SER A 15 -6.45 11.55 -3.81
CA SER A 15 -7.45 12.00 -2.86
C SER A 15 -8.11 10.81 -2.17
N PHE A 16 -8.57 11.05 -0.96
CA PHE A 16 -9.39 10.12 -0.19
C PHE A 16 -10.72 10.78 0.12
N SER A 17 -11.79 10.09 -0.23
CA SER A 17 -13.15 10.51 0.10
C SER A 17 -13.90 9.39 0.82
N VAL A 18 -14.83 9.77 1.66
CA VAL A 18 -15.67 8.86 2.44
C VAL A 18 -17.13 9.16 2.10
N SER A 19 -17.88 8.09 1.81
CA SER A 19 -19.33 8.10 1.70
C SER A 19 -19.90 6.93 2.51
N ILE A 20 -20.65 7.23 3.57
CA ILE A 20 -21.27 6.25 4.46
C ILE A 20 -22.79 6.49 4.47
N SER A 21 -23.50 5.81 3.59
CA SER A 21 -24.94 6.04 3.33
C SER A 21 -25.80 5.92 4.57
N HIS A 22 -25.61 4.90 5.41
CA HIS A 22 -26.44 4.69 6.62
C HIS A 22 -26.21 5.75 7.71
N LYS A 23 -25.12 6.54 7.63
CA LYS A 23 -24.81 7.67 8.52
C LYS A 23 -25.05 9.02 7.85
N ASN A 24 -25.44 9.04 6.60
CA ASN A 24 -25.51 10.25 5.77
C ASN A 24 -24.25 11.12 5.92
N LEU A 25 -23.06 10.49 5.82
CA LEU A 25 -21.76 11.15 5.98
C LEU A 25 -20.98 11.10 4.69
N GLU A 26 -20.69 12.27 4.15
CA GLU A 26 -19.83 12.42 2.96
C GLU A 26 -18.84 13.56 3.14
N TYR A 27 -17.58 13.29 2.85
CA TYR A 27 -16.51 14.31 2.85
C TYR A 27 -15.29 13.82 2.06
N SER A 28 -14.42 14.76 1.69
CA SER A 28 -13.13 14.46 1.05
C SER A 28 -12.02 15.32 1.67
N GLY A 29 -10.83 14.74 1.80
CA GLY A 29 -9.63 15.42 2.29
C GLY A 29 -8.88 16.25 1.23
N THR A 30 -9.47 16.54 0.08
CA THR A 30 -8.78 17.23 -1.02
C THR A 30 -8.56 18.71 -0.73
N ASN A 31 -9.59 19.40 -0.25
CA ASN A 31 -9.55 20.82 0.09
C ASN A 31 -10.62 21.17 1.13
N PHE A 32 -10.60 22.41 1.62
CA PHE A 32 -11.54 22.86 2.65
C PHE A 32 -13.00 22.72 2.25
N LEU A 33 -13.35 23.05 1.02
CA LEU A 33 -14.74 22.95 0.53
C LEU A 33 -15.20 21.50 0.46
N SER A 34 -14.33 20.59 0.06
CA SER A 34 -14.66 19.16 -0.02
C SER A 34 -14.73 18.48 1.36
N ILE A 35 -14.03 18.99 2.37
CA ILE A 35 -14.20 18.55 3.76
C ILE A 35 -15.63 18.82 4.21
N PHE A 36 -16.20 19.97 3.87
CA PHE A 36 -17.55 20.36 4.18
C PHE A 36 -18.50 20.21 2.96
N ALA A 37 -18.33 19.13 2.17
CA ALA A 37 -19.23 18.79 1.06
C ALA A 37 -20.70 18.74 1.53
N GLN A 38 -20.91 18.35 2.79
CA GLN A 38 -22.17 18.54 3.50
C GLN A 38 -22.03 19.73 4.46
N PRO A 39 -22.56 20.92 4.15
CA PRO A 39 -22.33 22.13 4.94
C PRO A 39 -22.77 22.03 6.39
N LEU A 40 -23.79 21.24 6.70
CA LEU A 40 -24.29 21.04 8.06
C LEU A 40 -23.27 20.34 8.98
N ASN A 41 -22.27 19.67 8.43
CA ASN A 41 -21.21 19.05 9.22
C ASN A 41 -20.37 20.08 10.00
N ILE A 42 -20.45 21.38 9.68
CA ILE A 42 -19.81 22.43 10.48
C ILE A 42 -20.41 22.56 11.90
N PHE A 43 -21.64 22.08 12.09
CA PHE A 43 -22.32 22.06 13.39
C PHE A 43 -22.28 20.68 14.05
N ASN A 44 -21.67 19.68 13.41
CA ASN A 44 -21.56 18.33 13.94
C ASN A 44 -20.29 18.22 14.80
N LEU A 45 -20.45 18.17 16.12
CA LEU A 45 -19.34 18.13 17.06
C LEU A 45 -18.47 16.87 16.90
N ASP A 46 -19.06 15.71 16.60
CA ASP A 46 -18.31 14.47 16.35
C ASP A 46 -17.46 14.57 15.07
N PHE A 47 -18.00 15.20 14.02
CA PHE A 47 -17.27 15.46 12.80
C PHE A 47 -16.10 16.43 13.03
N LEU A 48 -16.32 17.53 13.75
CA LEU A 48 -15.26 18.50 14.09
C LEU A 48 -14.19 17.86 14.97
N ARG A 49 -14.60 17.04 15.95
CA ARG A 49 -13.67 16.25 16.77
C ARG A 49 -12.85 15.28 15.90
N MET A 50 -13.46 14.59 14.96
CA MET A 50 -12.75 13.73 14.02
C MET A 50 -11.69 14.49 13.23
N LEU A 51 -11.99 15.68 12.71
CA LEU A 51 -11.01 16.51 11.99
C LEU A 51 -9.83 16.89 12.90
N TYR A 52 -10.09 17.28 14.14
CA TYR A 52 -9.05 17.52 15.14
C TYR A 52 -8.20 16.27 15.39
N GLU A 53 -8.85 15.10 15.54
CA GLU A 53 -8.18 13.83 15.80
C GLU A 53 -7.34 13.36 14.60
N ILE A 54 -7.73 13.66 13.35
CA ILE A 54 -6.90 13.46 12.17
C ILE A 54 -5.59 14.23 12.28
N VAL A 55 -5.67 15.51 12.60
CA VAL A 55 -4.48 16.37 12.76
C VAL A 55 -3.60 15.88 13.92
N LYS A 56 -4.21 15.57 15.06
CA LYS A 56 -3.55 15.04 16.25
C LYS A 56 -2.83 13.71 15.95
N PHE A 57 -3.49 12.79 15.26
CA PHE A 57 -2.93 11.50 14.88
C PHE A 57 -1.71 11.71 13.97
N ASN A 58 -1.88 12.44 12.88
CA ASN A 58 -0.83 12.65 11.89
C ASN A 58 0.42 13.32 12.49
N LYS A 59 0.23 14.23 13.47
CA LYS A 59 1.33 14.94 14.12
C LYS A 59 2.13 14.07 15.10
N ASN A 60 1.44 13.16 15.81
CA ASN A 60 2.04 12.48 16.97
C ASN A 60 2.42 11.03 16.69
N VAL A 61 1.79 10.39 15.72
CA VAL A 61 1.87 8.94 15.55
C VAL A 61 3.26 8.39 15.26
N GLU A 62 4.10 9.15 14.55
CA GLU A 62 5.49 8.73 14.26
C GLU A 62 6.35 8.72 15.53
N MET A 63 6.16 9.69 16.43
CA MET A 63 6.87 9.75 17.71
C MET A 63 6.43 8.63 18.66
N ASP A 64 5.21 8.18 18.50
CA ASP A 64 4.63 7.12 19.34
C ASP A 64 5.09 5.70 18.95
N ILE A 65 5.75 5.50 17.79
CA ILE A 65 6.15 4.17 17.29
C ILE A 65 6.97 3.40 18.33
N GLN A 66 8.04 3.99 18.86
CA GLN A 66 8.93 3.33 19.81
C GLN A 66 8.20 2.87 21.07
N LYS A 67 7.25 3.69 21.54
CA LYS A 67 6.52 3.43 22.79
C LYS A 67 5.41 2.40 22.65
N PHE A 68 4.84 2.26 21.45
CA PHE A 68 3.64 1.46 21.22
C PHE A 68 3.78 0.41 20.11
N SER A 69 5.03 0.06 19.73
CA SER A 69 5.34 -0.89 18.65
C SER A 69 4.64 -2.24 18.78
N ASN A 70 4.42 -2.70 20.00
CA ASN A 70 3.81 -4.02 20.29
C ASN A 70 2.28 -4.01 20.22
N LEU A 71 1.65 -2.87 20.00
CA LEU A 71 0.20 -2.75 19.94
C LEU A 71 -0.32 -2.98 18.52
N THR A 72 -1.61 -3.32 18.43
CA THR A 72 -2.38 -3.20 17.19
C THR A 72 -2.89 -1.76 17.03
N ILE A 73 -3.37 -1.42 15.83
CA ILE A 73 -4.00 -0.11 15.58
C ILE A 73 -5.14 0.16 16.56
N ASP A 74 -6.05 -0.81 16.72
CA ASP A 74 -7.20 -0.66 17.61
C ASP A 74 -6.78 -0.43 19.07
N GLN A 75 -5.79 -1.19 19.55
CA GLN A 75 -5.22 -1.02 20.88
C GLN A 75 -4.57 0.34 21.09
N TYR A 76 -3.81 0.82 20.10
CA TYR A 76 -3.20 2.15 20.13
C TYR A 76 -4.25 3.25 20.20
N LEU A 77 -5.26 3.21 19.33
CA LEU A 77 -6.33 4.22 19.32
C LEU A 77 -7.06 4.30 20.66
N LYS A 78 -7.40 3.15 21.24
CA LYS A 78 -8.01 3.07 22.58
C LYS A 78 -7.11 3.64 23.68
N LYS A 79 -5.83 3.28 23.66
CA LYS A 79 -4.85 3.74 24.66
C LYS A 79 -4.61 5.25 24.61
N LYS A 80 -4.74 5.85 23.41
CA LYS A 80 -4.58 7.30 23.19
C LYS A 80 -5.90 8.07 23.23
N ASN A 81 -7.01 7.38 23.61
CA ASN A 81 -8.36 7.95 23.71
C ASN A 81 -8.84 8.64 22.44
N TYR A 82 -8.57 8.03 21.27
CA TYR A 82 -9.19 8.46 20.02
C TYR A 82 -10.65 7.98 19.97
N SER A 83 -11.52 8.79 19.36
CA SER A 83 -12.94 8.45 19.26
C SER A 83 -13.19 7.32 18.26
N ASP A 84 -14.25 6.55 18.53
CA ASP A 84 -14.76 5.58 17.55
C ASP A 84 -15.20 6.26 16.26
N TYR A 85 -15.68 7.51 16.35
CA TYR A 85 -16.06 8.28 15.17
C TYR A 85 -14.85 8.50 14.22
N PHE A 86 -13.69 8.87 14.75
CA PHE A 86 -12.45 8.97 13.98
C PHE A 86 -12.00 7.62 13.42
N ALA A 87 -12.00 6.59 14.26
CA ALA A 87 -11.54 5.27 13.86
C ALA A 87 -12.37 4.69 12.72
N TYR A 88 -13.68 4.68 12.85
CA TYR A 88 -14.60 4.01 11.92
C TYR A 88 -15.01 4.86 10.71
N ASN A 89 -14.94 6.19 10.81
CA ASN A 89 -15.36 7.06 9.71
C ASN A 89 -14.17 7.67 8.95
N HIS A 90 -12.93 7.48 9.42
CA HIS A 90 -11.73 7.98 8.73
C HIS A 90 -10.62 6.94 8.63
N LEU A 91 -10.01 6.53 9.76
CA LEU A 91 -8.75 5.79 9.74
C LEU A 91 -8.89 4.38 9.15
N TYR A 92 -9.88 3.61 9.62
CA TYR A 92 -10.11 2.25 9.13
C TYR A 92 -10.58 2.22 7.67
N PRO A 93 -11.53 3.06 7.23
CA PRO A 93 -11.90 3.13 5.82
C PRO A 93 -10.73 3.52 4.91
N MET A 94 -9.91 4.48 5.32
CA MET A 94 -8.72 4.87 4.57
C MET A 94 -7.74 3.71 4.42
N ALA A 95 -7.40 3.04 5.50
CA ALA A 95 -6.50 1.89 5.46
C ALA A 95 -7.12 0.72 4.67
N GLY A 96 -8.38 0.45 4.86
CA GLY A 96 -9.13 -0.58 4.14
C GLY A 96 -9.13 -0.37 2.62
N SER A 97 -9.29 0.87 2.18
CA SER A 97 -9.25 1.21 0.75
C SER A 97 -7.86 1.01 0.13
N ILE A 98 -6.80 1.34 0.88
CA ILE A 98 -5.41 1.19 0.43
C ILE A 98 -5.03 -0.30 0.30
N TRP A 99 -5.39 -1.12 1.27
CA TRP A 99 -4.99 -2.52 1.33
C TRP A 99 -6.06 -3.50 0.85
N SER A 100 -7.24 -3.02 0.43
CA SER A 100 -8.40 -3.86 0.06
C SER A 100 -8.71 -4.91 1.13
N SER A 101 -8.58 -4.53 2.39
CA SER A 101 -8.67 -5.41 3.56
C SER A 101 -9.95 -5.18 4.34
N LYS A 102 -10.42 -6.23 5.05
CA LYS A 102 -11.58 -6.14 5.91
C LYS A 102 -11.27 -5.32 7.17
N LEU A 103 -12.30 -4.71 7.74
CA LEU A 103 -12.19 -3.90 8.95
C LEU A 103 -11.44 -4.61 10.10
N ASN A 104 -11.74 -5.88 10.33
CA ASN A 104 -11.12 -6.64 11.42
C ASN A 104 -9.62 -6.85 11.21
N ASP A 105 -9.20 -7.03 9.97
CA ASP A 105 -7.77 -7.17 9.63
C ASP A 105 -7.02 -5.86 9.89
N ILE A 106 -7.64 -4.72 9.54
CA ILE A 106 -7.07 -3.38 9.82
C ILE A 106 -6.94 -3.13 11.32
N LYS A 107 -7.98 -3.43 12.10
CA LYS A 107 -7.96 -3.25 13.56
C LYS A 107 -6.81 -4.02 14.22
N ASN A 108 -6.58 -5.24 13.77
CA ASN A 108 -5.55 -6.13 14.29
C ASN A 108 -4.18 -5.94 13.65
N TYR A 109 -4.04 -5.01 12.70
CA TYR A 109 -2.78 -4.77 12.03
C TYR A 109 -1.75 -4.17 13.01
N PRO A 110 -0.46 -4.59 12.97
CA PRO A 110 0.57 -4.06 13.86
C PRO A 110 0.75 -2.55 13.67
N PHE A 111 0.66 -1.81 14.77
CA PHE A 111 0.73 -0.34 14.79
C PHE A 111 2.00 0.20 14.12
N GLU A 112 3.17 -0.34 14.49
CA GLU A 112 4.46 0.07 13.90
C GLU A 112 4.47 -0.05 12.38
N LYS A 113 3.99 -1.17 11.84
CA LYS A 113 3.96 -1.42 10.39
C LYS A 113 3.00 -0.49 9.68
N PHE A 114 1.85 -0.23 10.30
CA PHE A 114 0.87 0.74 9.81
C PHE A 114 1.49 2.13 9.68
N VAL A 115 2.07 2.65 10.76
CA VAL A 115 2.63 4.00 10.78
C VAL A 115 3.81 4.13 9.82
N THR A 116 4.69 3.12 9.78
CA THR A 116 5.83 3.10 8.85
C THR A 116 5.36 3.16 7.39
N PHE A 117 4.31 2.42 7.04
CA PHE A 117 3.74 2.47 5.70
C PHE A 117 3.17 3.85 5.38
N PHE A 118 2.35 4.40 6.27
CA PHE A 118 1.72 5.72 6.08
C PHE A 118 2.75 6.83 5.97
N SER A 119 3.80 6.79 6.79
CA SER A 119 4.91 7.74 6.75
C SER A 119 5.68 7.68 5.43
N ASN A 120 6.10 6.48 5.02
CA ASN A 120 6.86 6.26 3.79
C ASN A 120 6.10 6.71 2.53
N HIS A 121 4.77 6.67 2.55
CA HIS A 121 3.92 7.10 1.44
C HIS A 121 3.44 8.56 1.57
N GLY A 122 3.89 9.28 2.62
CA GLY A 122 3.50 10.67 2.86
C GLY A 122 2.02 10.87 3.21
N LEU A 123 1.33 9.80 3.66
CA LEU A 123 -0.10 9.83 3.98
C LEU A 123 -0.41 10.54 5.29
N LEU A 124 0.59 10.69 6.17
CA LEU A 124 0.50 11.47 7.41
C LEU A 124 0.66 12.99 7.18
N LYS A 125 1.05 13.41 5.97
CA LYS A 125 1.24 14.82 5.66
C LYS A 125 -0.09 15.47 5.30
N ILE A 126 -0.43 16.56 5.95
CA ILE A 126 -1.58 17.40 5.62
C ILE A 126 -1.21 18.39 4.52
N PHE A 127 -0.01 18.99 4.62
CA PHE A 127 0.54 19.93 3.64
C PHE A 127 1.78 19.36 2.97
N ASN A 128 2.15 19.90 1.81
CA ASN A 128 3.34 19.48 1.05
C ASN A 128 3.38 17.97 0.78
N ARG A 129 2.23 17.41 0.41
CA ARG A 129 2.11 16.01 0.02
C ARG A 129 2.96 15.72 -1.22
N PRO A 130 3.54 14.53 -1.35
CA PRO A 130 4.25 14.13 -2.56
C PRO A 130 3.32 14.19 -3.77
N LYS A 131 3.83 14.70 -4.90
CA LYS A 131 3.08 14.68 -6.16
C LYS A 131 3.03 13.26 -6.70
N TRP A 132 1.85 12.71 -6.75
CA TRP A 132 1.62 11.41 -7.33
C TRP A 132 1.64 11.47 -8.86
N ARG A 133 2.11 10.40 -9.48
CA ARG A 133 2.17 10.30 -10.93
C ARG A 133 1.67 8.94 -11.39
N THR A 134 0.96 8.94 -12.51
CA THR A 134 0.44 7.71 -13.13
C THR A 134 1.11 7.52 -14.49
N VAL A 135 1.42 6.27 -14.81
CA VAL A 135 2.04 5.92 -16.10
C VAL A 135 1.00 6.06 -17.22
N LYS A 136 1.34 6.81 -18.26
CA LYS A 136 0.47 6.96 -19.43
C LYS A 136 0.31 5.60 -20.13
N GLY A 137 -0.94 5.17 -20.29
CA GLY A 137 -1.25 3.85 -20.86
C GLY A 137 -1.14 2.67 -19.88
N GLY A 138 -0.98 2.97 -18.55
CA GLY A 138 -0.93 1.95 -17.50
C GLY A 138 0.37 1.14 -17.47
N SER A 139 0.42 0.14 -16.60
CA SER A 139 1.61 -0.69 -16.39
C SER A 139 2.06 -1.46 -17.64
N LYS A 140 1.12 -1.77 -18.53
CA LYS A 140 1.41 -2.47 -19.79
C LYS A 140 2.48 -1.74 -20.61
N SER A 141 2.46 -0.41 -20.66
CA SER A 141 3.36 0.39 -21.49
C SER A 141 4.83 0.22 -21.10
N TYR A 142 5.19 0.19 -19.81
CA TYR A 142 6.58 -0.05 -19.42
C TYR A 142 6.96 -1.53 -19.50
N VAL A 143 6.03 -2.44 -19.27
CA VAL A 143 6.28 -3.87 -19.44
C VAL A 143 6.62 -4.18 -20.89
N GLU A 144 5.83 -3.69 -21.85
CA GLU A 144 6.11 -3.85 -23.29
C GLU A 144 7.47 -3.25 -23.69
N LYS A 145 7.81 -2.06 -23.17
CA LYS A 145 9.12 -1.45 -23.41
C LYS A 145 10.27 -2.30 -22.86
N ILE A 146 10.14 -2.88 -21.68
CA ILE A 146 11.14 -3.79 -21.13
C ILE A 146 11.26 -5.03 -22.01
N LEU A 147 10.15 -5.66 -22.36
CA LEU A 147 10.13 -6.89 -23.14
C LEU A 147 10.58 -6.72 -24.61
N SER A 148 10.50 -5.50 -25.16
CA SER A 148 11.02 -5.19 -26.48
C SER A 148 12.57 -5.18 -26.55
N ASN A 149 13.26 -5.22 -25.41
CA ASN A 149 14.71 -5.31 -25.38
C ASN A 149 15.18 -6.71 -25.87
N LYS A 150 15.89 -6.75 -27.00
CA LYS A 150 16.40 -7.99 -27.62
C LYS A 150 17.31 -8.83 -26.70
N LYS A 151 17.87 -8.25 -25.63
CA LYS A 151 18.68 -8.97 -24.63
C LYS A 151 17.83 -9.79 -23.65
N ILE A 152 16.53 -9.53 -23.59
CA ILE A 152 15.61 -10.21 -22.67
C ILE A 152 14.90 -11.34 -23.43
N LYS A 153 15.05 -12.58 -22.94
CA LYS A 153 14.31 -13.74 -23.44
C LYS A 153 13.13 -13.98 -22.48
N PHE A 154 11.95 -13.60 -22.91
CA PHE A 154 10.72 -13.76 -22.11
C PHE A 154 10.03 -15.10 -22.44
N HIS A 155 9.71 -15.86 -21.41
CA HIS A 155 8.98 -17.13 -21.53
C HIS A 155 7.64 -17.02 -20.80
N LYS A 156 6.57 -16.85 -21.54
CA LYS A 156 5.20 -16.78 -21.01
C LYS A 156 4.70 -18.18 -20.63
N ASN A 157 3.88 -18.26 -19.56
CA ASN A 157 3.25 -19.51 -19.11
C ASN A 157 4.27 -20.64 -18.87
N ALA A 158 5.41 -20.32 -18.27
CA ALA A 158 6.47 -21.26 -18.00
C ALA A 158 6.48 -21.64 -16.52
N SER A 159 6.14 -22.89 -16.21
CA SER A 159 6.38 -23.46 -14.88
C SER A 159 7.88 -23.63 -14.68
N VAL A 160 8.40 -23.12 -13.56
CA VAL A 160 9.83 -23.11 -13.25
C VAL A 160 10.06 -23.80 -11.93
N LYS A 161 11.04 -24.75 -11.90
CA LYS A 161 11.55 -25.34 -10.66
C LYS A 161 13.06 -25.10 -10.59
N VAL A 162 13.53 -24.70 -9.41
CA VAL A 162 14.94 -24.45 -9.16
C VAL A 162 15.60 -25.70 -8.61
N LYS A 163 16.70 -26.15 -9.22
CA LYS A 163 17.62 -27.14 -8.65
C LYS A 163 18.95 -26.46 -8.35
N LYS A 164 19.33 -26.36 -7.08
CA LYS A 164 20.58 -25.73 -6.67
C LYS A 164 21.74 -26.71 -6.84
N ARG A 165 22.83 -26.29 -7.53
CA ARG A 165 24.16 -26.92 -7.44
C ARG A 165 25.17 -25.93 -6.88
N LYS A 166 26.27 -26.40 -6.30
CA LYS A 166 27.25 -25.62 -5.50
C LYS A 166 27.73 -24.29 -6.12
N LYS A 167 27.81 -24.15 -7.44
CA LYS A 167 28.25 -22.90 -8.13
C LYS A 167 27.33 -22.43 -9.25
N LEU A 168 26.35 -23.22 -9.66
CA LEU A 168 25.46 -22.90 -10.77
C LEU A 168 24.01 -23.16 -10.39
N ILE A 169 23.13 -22.28 -10.86
CA ILE A 169 21.69 -22.43 -10.65
C ILE A 169 21.11 -23.14 -11.86
N LEU A 170 20.45 -24.26 -11.62
CA LEU A 170 19.75 -25.00 -12.66
C LEU A 170 18.27 -24.69 -12.57
N LEU A 171 17.70 -24.17 -13.64
CA LEU A 171 16.26 -23.98 -13.80
C LEU A 171 15.70 -25.09 -14.71
N LYS A 172 14.74 -25.85 -14.21
CA LYS A 172 13.90 -26.69 -15.03
C LYS A 172 12.72 -25.84 -15.51
N VAL A 173 12.68 -25.57 -16.82
CA VAL A 173 11.60 -24.85 -17.48
C VAL A 173 10.92 -25.81 -18.42
N LYS A 174 9.69 -26.23 -18.12
CA LYS A 174 9.01 -27.36 -18.81
C LYS A 174 9.91 -28.60 -18.79
N ASN A 175 10.34 -29.08 -19.94
CA ASN A 175 11.20 -30.28 -20.09
C ASN A 175 12.67 -29.95 -20.33
N SER A 176 13.08 -28.66 -20.27
CA SER A 176 14.48 -28.26 -20.50
C SER A 176 15.15 -27.81 -19.22
N LEU A 177 16.45 -28.14 -19.06
CA LEU A 177 17.32 -27.68 -18.00
C LEU A 177 18.23 -26.59 -18.54
N LYS A 178 18.18 -25.41 -17.90
CA LYS A 178 19.02 -24.27 -18.25
C LYS A 178 19.92 -23.88 -17.06
N LYS A 179 21.14 -23.47 -17.36
CA LYS A 179 22.15 -23.03 -16.37
C LYS A 179 22.20 -21.51 -16.31
N TYR A 180 22.24 -20.96 -15.10
CA TYR A 180 22.36 -19.52 -14.84
C TYR A 180 23.34 -19.22 -13.71
N ASN A 181 23.98 -18.06 -13.76
CA ASN A 181 24.90 -17.58 -12.73
C ASN A 181 24.13 -16.93 -11.57
N HIS A 182 23.04 -16.23 -11.88
CA HIS A 182 22.20 -15.52 -10.91
C HIS A 182 20.73 -15.83 -11.14
N LEU A 183 19.97 -15.80 -10.05
CA LEU A 183 18.52 -15.98 -10.05
C LEU A 183 17.88 -14.90 -9.18
N VAL A 184 16.91 -14.20 -9.74
CA VAL A 184 16.02 -13.32 -8.98
C VAL A 184 14.63 -13.95 -8.99
N ILE A 185 14.07 -14.20 -7.80
CA ILE A 185 12.72 -14.73 -7.64
C ILE A 185 11.83 -13.54 -7.25
N ALA A 186 10.94 -13.16 -8.16
CA ALA A 186 10.00 -12.05 -8.00
C ALA A 186 8.54 -12.56 -8.00
N THR A 187 8.30 -13.68 -7.35
CA THR A 187 6.96 -14.23 -7.10
C THR A 187 6.43 -13.74 -5.75
N HIS A 188 5.17 -14.01 -5.43
CA HIS A 188 4.67 -13.85 -4.08
C HIS A 188 5.49 -14.68 -3.09
N SER A 189 5.68 -14.16 -1.88
CA SER A 189 6.58 -14.77 -0.88
C SER A 189 6.17 -16.18 -0.46
N ASP A 190 4.88 -16.48 -0.41
CA ASP A 190 4.32 -17.79 -0.14
C ASP A 190 4.66 -18.82 -1.23
N GLN A 191 4.83 -18.37 -2.48
CA GLN A 191 5.17 -19.21 -3.63
C GLN A 191 6.65 -19.59 -3.72
N VAL A 192 7.53 -18.86 -3.00
CA VAL A 192 8.99 -19.09 -3.06
C VAL A 192 9.35 -20.53 -2.70
N LYS A 193 8.70 -21.10 -1.68
CA LYS A 193 8.91 -22.50 -1.28
C LYS A 193 8.70 -23.48 -2.44
N SER A 194 7.59 -23.34 -3.17
CA SER A 194 7.25 -24.21 -4.29
C SER A 194 8.21 -24.06 -5.46
N VAL A 195 8.68 -22.82 -5.74
CA VAL A 195 9.66 -22.54 -6.81
C VAL A 195 11.03 -23.15 -6.47
N LEU A 196 11.45 -23.01 -5.21
CA LEU A 196 12.73 -23.54 -4.73
C LEU A 196 12.73 -25.04 -4.44
N ASN A 197 11.56 -25.68 -4.45
CA ASN A 197 11.39 -27.11 -4.13
C ASN A 197 11.93 -27.46 -2.73
N LEU A 198 11.67 -26.58 -1.74
CA LEU A 198 12.16 -26.73 -0.37
C LEU A 198 11.36 -27.73 0.47
N ASP A 199 10.29 -28.29 -0.06
CA ASP A 199 9.46 -29.28 0.64
C ASP A 199 10.16 -30.64 0.78
N ASN A 200 11.38 -30.78 0.25
CA ASN A 200 12.20 -32.00 0.27
C ASN A 200 13.59 -31.76 0.93
N LEU A 201 13.72 -30.76 1.80
CA LEU A 201 14.94 -30.52 2.61
C LEU A 201 14.67 -30.74 4.09
#